data_39504a0cf2a24d2b7f0aec8eb4b9d704
#
_entry.id   39504a0cf2a24d2b7f0aec8eb4b9d704
#
_cell.length_a   1.000
_cell.length_b   1.000
_cell.length_c   1.000
_cell.angle_alpha   90.00
_cell.angle_beta   90.00
_cell.angle_gamma   90.00
#
_symmetry.space_group_name_H-M   'P 1'
#
loop_
_entity.id
_entity.type
_entity.pdbx_description
1 polymer ?
#
loop_
_entity_poly.entity_id
_entity_poly.type
_entity_poly.pdbx_seq_one_letter_code
_entity_poly.pdbx_strand_id
1 'polypeptide(L)'
;TVAGVLVERLVEKGRSVCLLDPEGDYQTLAELEGVVVLGGKGEHALPTPQELEQLLRHPKTSLMLNLSAMSRPEKVTYGAKALGVIKAVRSSNGMPHWVIIDEAHHLMPAEGSPAAEVLAAGDEGICLVTLAAAELPPTVLSLMTTLASTELEAFRGALRALANAGAPVAAGAIPQGPPLKPGEVHLGGLERPAPRWVRFSVARRRSAHRRHIRKYAEGELPPDRSFYFRGPQGDLNLRAANLVRFCELAEGVDEATWEHHRRRGEYSAWLREMIKDPELGQEAEEVEKAKDLGAGEARRRLLESIRRRYAV
;
A
#
# COMPACT_ATOMS: atom_id res chain seq x y z
N THR A 1 3.07 6.31 0.60
CA THR A 1 3.91 5.64 -0.42
C THR A 1 4.28 6.62 -1.53
N VAL A 2 5.38 6.35 -2.26
CA VAL A 2 5.79 7.13 -3.43
C VAL A 2 4.71 7.11 -4.51
N ALA A 3 4.09 5.95 -4.75
CA ALA A 3 3.01 5.80 -5.70
C ALA A 3 1.79 6.69 -5.37
N GLY A 4 1.39 6.79 -4.10
CA GLY A 4 0.30 7.70 -3.71
C GLY A 4 0.63 9.17 -4.00
N VAL A 5 1.85 9.62 -3.71
CA VAL A 5 2.29 10.98 -4.08
C VAL A 5 2.29 11.17 -5.59
N LEU A 6 2.73 10.16 -6.35
CA LEU A 6 2.71 10.21 -7.81
C LEU A 6 1.28 10.41 -8.33
N VAL A 7 0.31 9.64 -7.83
CA VAL A 7 -1.11 9.80 -8.20
C VAL A 7 -1.60 11.21 -7.89
N GLU A 8 -1.39 11.70 -6.65
CA GLU A 8 -1.79 13.05 -6.26
C GLU A 8 -1.25 14.12 -7.21
N ARG A 9 0.04 14.03 -7.55
CA ARG A 9 0.69 15.01 -8.43
C ARG A 9 0.25 14.90 -9.88
N LEU A 10 -0.06 13.70 -10.37
CA LEU A 10 -0.62 13.52 -11.71
C LEU A 10 -2.02 14.12 -11.81
N VAL A 11 -2.90 13.82 -10.85
CA VAL A 11 -4.27 14.35 -10.78
C VAL A 11 -4.25 15.89 -10.67
N GLU A 12 -3.44 16.46 -9.78
CA GLU A 12 -3.26 17.92 -9.65
C GLU A 12 -2.84 18.60 -10.96
N LYS A 13 -2.07 17.90 -11.79
CA LYS A 13 -1.64 18.36 -13.11
C LYS A 13 -2.66 18.07 -14.24
N GLY A 14 -3.87 17.68 -13.89
CA GLY A 14 -4.92 17.35 -14.84
C GLY A 14 -4.67 16.08 -15.66
N ARG A 15 -3.83 15.17 -15.13
CA ARG A 15 -3.58 13.87 -15.76
C ARG A 15 -4.49 12.81 -15.16
N SER A 16 -5.27 12.13 -16.01
CA SER A 16 -6.08 11.00 -15.57
C SER A 16 -5.21 9.78 -15.27
N VAL A 17 -5.55 9.07 -14.20
CA VAL A 17 -4.84 7.89 -13.70
C VAL A 17 -5.84 6.74 -13.55
N CYS A 18 -5.46 5.55 -13.99
CA CYS A 18 -6.12 4.32 -13.57
C CYS A 18 -5.15 3.53 -12.69
N LEU A 19 -5.54 3.27 -11.43
CA LEU A 19 -4.74 2.51 -10.48
C LEU A 19 -5.44 1.20 -10.14
N LEU A 20 -4.73 0.07 -10.27
CA LEU A 20 -5.16 -1.23 -9.79
C LEU A 20 -4.54 -1.45 -8.42
N ASP A 21 -5.39 -1.64 -7.41
CA ASP A 21 -5.04 -1.72 -6.00
C ASP A 21 -5.44 -3.09 -5.40
N PRO A 22 -4.55 -4.07 -5.41
CA PRO A 22 -4.84 -5.40 -4.87
C PRO A 22 -5.10 -5.43 -3.36
N GLU A 23 -4.56 -4.49 -2.61
CA GLU A 23 -4.61 -4.49 -1.15
C GLU A 23 -5.60 -3.47 -0.55
N GLY A 24 -6.08 -2.50 -1.35
CA GLY A 24 -7.04 -1.49 -0.90
C GLY A 24 -6.39 -0.31 -0.15
N ASP A 25 -5.12 -0.01 -0.43
CA ASP A 25 -4.33 1.01 0.27
C ASP A 25 -4.60 2.46 -0.19
N TYR A 26 -5.37 2.64 -1.26
CA TYR A 26 -5.56 3.94 -1.93
C TYR A 26 -6.96 4.55 -1.75
N GLN A 27 -7.77 4.05 -0.83
CA GLN A 27 -9.13 4.55 -0.59
C GLN A 27 -9.18 6.05 -0.26
N THR A 28 -8.18 6.58 0.46
CA THR A 28 -8.10 8.00 0.80
C THR A 28 -7.89 8.94 -0.39
N LEU A 29 -7.54 8.39 -1.56
CA LEU A 29 -7.48 9.19 -2.78
C LEU A 29 -8.87 9.62 -3.27
N ALA A 30 -9.96 9.02 -2.78
CA ALA A 30 -11.32 9.48 -3.04
C ALA A 30 -11.59 10.92 -2.55
N GLU A 31 -10.75 11.45 -1.63
CA GLU A 31 -10.80 12.84 -1.18
C GLU A 31 -10.33 13.84 -2.24
N LEU A 32 -9.66 13.37 -3.30
CA LEU A 32 -9.19 14.22 -4.40
C LEU A 32 -10.30 14.43 -5.42
N GLU A 33 -10.47 15.67 -5.86
CA GLU A 33 -11.42 15.99 -6.93
C GLU A 33 -11.09 15.22 -8.22
N GLY A 34 -12.10 14.61 -8.82
CA GLY A 34 -11.96 13.83 -10.05
C GLY A 34 -11.41 12.41 -9.85
N VAL A 35 -11.28 11.95 -8.60
CA VAL A 35 -10.90 10.57 -8.28
C VAL A 35 -12.10 9.77 -7.81
N VAL A 36 -12.32 8.61 -8.42
CA VAL A 36 -13.38 7.66 -8.05
C VAL A 36 -12.75 6.34 -7.64
N VAL A 37 -13.12 5.84 -6.45
CA VAL A 37 -12.69 4.54 -5.94
C VAL A 37 -13.82 3.54 -6.11
N LEU A 38 -13.54 2.43 -6.78
CA LEU A 38 -14.51 1.36 -7.07
C LEU A 38 -14.00 0.03 -6.52
N GLY A 39 -14.89 -0.78 -5.99
CA GLY A 39 -14.57 -2.10 -5.43
C GLY A 39 -14.23 -2.10 -3.95
N GLY A 40 -13.62 -3.18 -3.48
CA GLY A 40 -13.36 -3.42 -2.05
C GLY A 40 -14.66 -3.69 -1.29
N LYS A 41 -14.75 -3.19 -0.05
CA LYS A 41 -15.98 -3.15 0.77
C LYS A 41 -16.69 -1.79 0.66
N GLY A 42 -16.36 -0.97 -0.37
CA GLY A 42 -16.92 0.35 -0.57
C GLY A 42 -18.35 0.34 -1.11
N GLU A 43 -18.91 1.53 -1.31
CA GLU A 43 -20.29 1.73 -1.80
C GLU A 43 -20.46 1.30 -3.26
N HIS A 44 -19.40 1.27 -4.04
CA HIS A 44 -19.42 0.98 -5.46
C HIS A 44 -18.73 -0.34 -5.78
N ALA A 45 -19.41 -1.20 -6.52
CA ALA A 45 -18.83 -2.45 -7.01
C ALA A 45 -17.71 -2.19 -8.03
N LEU A 46 -16.85 -3.21 -8.26
CA LEU A 46 -15.91 -3.19 -9.37
C LEU A 46 -16.67 -3.20 -10.71
N PRO A 47 -16.27 -2.36 -11.68
CA PRO A 47 -16.94 -2.28 -12.97
C PRO A 47 -16.70 -3.54 -13.81
N THR A 48 -17.69 -3.91 -14.58
CA THR A 48 -17.53 -4.84 -15.70
C THR A 48 -16.60 -4.24 -16.77
N PRO A 49 -16.04 -5.04 -17.70
CA PRO A 49 -15.22 -4.50 -18.80
C PRO A 49 -15.91 -3.39 -19.59
N GLN A 50 -17.21 -3.49 -19.85
CA GLN A 50 -17.99 -2.50 -20.59
C GLN A 50 -18.18 -1.20 -19.80
N GLU A 51 -18.49 -1.31 -18.50
CA GLU A 51 -18.60 -0.15 -17.61
C GLU A 51 -17.23 0.54 -17.43
N LEU A 52 -16.16 -0.25 -17.30
CA LEU A 52 -14.80 0.29 -17.19
C LEU A 52 -14.42 1.08 -18.44
N GLU A 53 -14.74 0.57 -19.63
CA GLU A 53 -14.52 1.28 -20.88
C GLU A 53 -15.25 2.62 -20.90
N GLN A 54 -16.52 2.65 -20.51
CA GLN A 54 -17.30 3.88 -20.44
C GLN A 54 -16.71 4.90 -19.45
N LEU A 55 -16.35 4.44 -18.25
CA LEU A 55 -15.76 5.29 -17.21
C LEU A 55 -14.41 5.90 -17.66
N LEU A 56 -13.56 5.12 -18.33
CA LEU A 56 -12.25 5.56 -18.80
C LEU A 56 -12.34 6.61 -19.94
N ARG A 57 -13.48 6.72 -20.62
CA ARG A 57 -13.70 7.74 -21.65
C ARG A 57 -13.92 9.15 -21.09
N HIS A 58 -14.13 9.29 -19.77
CA HIS A 58 -14.27 10.58 -19.11
C HIS A 58 -12.91 11.23 -18.85
N PRO A 59 -12.56 12.36 -19.52
CA PRO A 59 -11.19 12.87 -19.56
C PRO A 59 -10.66 13.41 -18.23
N LYS A 60 -11.54 13.77 -17.30
CA LYS A 60 -11.18 14.35 -16.00
C LYS A 60 -11.31 13.36 -14.85
N THR A 61 -11.62 12.10 -15.12
CA THR A 61 -11.83 11.09 -14.10
C THR A 61 -10.61 10.20 -13.98
N SER A 62 -10.14 10.03 -12.76
CA SER A 62 -9.15 9.02 -12.39
C SER A 62 -9.84 7.90 -11.63
N LEU A 63 -9.50 6.66 -11.94
CA LEU A 63 -10.14 5.47 -11.35
C LEU A 63 -9.16 4.72 -10.46
N MET A 64 -9.60 4.37 -9.25
CA MET A 64 -8.90 3.48 -8.33
C MET A 64 -9.72 2.19 -8.20
N LEU A 65 -9.20 1.10 -8.75
CA LEU A 65 -9.87 -0.21 -8.75
C LEU A 65 -9.35 -1.01 -7.55
N ASN A 66 -10.13 -1.03 -6.49
CA ASN A 66 -9.81 -1.73 -5.25
C ASN A 66 -10.20 -3.21 -5.35
N LEU A 67 -9.21 -4.09 -5.51
CA LEU A 67 -9.38 -5.53 -5.67
C LEU A 67 -9.28 -6.30 -4.34
N SER A 68 -9.19 -5.61 -3.21
CA SER A 68 -8.88 -6.24 -1.91
C SER A 68 -9.93 -7.25 -1.44
N ALA A 69 -11.16 -7.19 -1.94
CA ALA A 69 -12.22 -8.16 -1.64
C ALA A 69 -12.14 -9.45 -2.46
N MET A 70 -11.29 -9.50 -3.49
CA MET A 70 -11.12 -10.65 -4.37
C MET A 70 -10.06 -11.63 -3.86
N SER A 71 -10.24 -12.91 -4.16
CA SER A 71 -9.19 -13.92 -4.02
C SER A 71 -8.05 -13.67 -5.02
N ARG A 72 -6.88 -14.26 -4.79
CA ARG A 72 -5.72 -14.09 -5.68
C ARG A 72 -6.00 -14.49 -7.15
N PRO A 73 -6.64 -15.63 -7.46
CA PRO A 73 -7.01 -15.97 -8.84
C PRO A 73 -7.98 -14.97 -9.49
N GLU A 74 -8.94 -14.46 -8.72
CA GLU A 74 -9.87 -13.44 -9.21
C GLU A 74 -9.16 -12.13 -9.52
N LYS A 75 -8.23 -11.67 -8.66
CA LYS A 75 -7.39 -10.49 -8.88
C LYS A 75 -6.62 -10.60 -10.21
N VAL A 76 -5.97 -11.75 -10.46
CA VAL A 76 -5.22 -12.01 -11.71
C VAL A 76 -6.15 -11.93 -12.93
N THR A 77 -7.30 -12.60 -12.85
CA THR A 77 -8.27 -12.63 -13.96
C THR A 77 -8.87 -11.26 -14.23
N TYR A 78 -9.29 -10.55 -13.18
CA TYR A 78 -9.86 -9.20 -13.32
C TYR A 78 -8.80 -8.21 -13.80
N GLY A 79 -7.60 -8.25 -13.24
CA GLY A 79 -6.48 -7.39 -13.63
C GLY A 79 -6.14 -7.50 -15.11
N ALA A 80 -6.08 -8.72 -15.65
CA ALA A 80 -5.84 -8.95 -17.07
C ALA A 80 -6.94 -8.36 -17.96
N LYS A 81 -8.22 -8.57 -17.62
CA LYS A 81 -9.36 -7.99 -18.33
C LYS A 81 -9.35 -6.46 -18.27
N ALA A 82 -9.13 -5.89 -17.09
CA ALA A 82 -9.05 -4.45 -16.89
C ALA A 82 -7.92 -3.82 -17.73
N LEU A 83 -6.72 -4.41 -17.70
CA LEU A 83 -5.59 -3.93 -18.51
C LEU A 83 -5.87 -4.00 -20.02
N GLY A 84 -6.53 -5.06 -20.48
CA GLY A 84 -6.96 -5.17 -21.88
C GLY A 84 -7.89 -4.01 -22.29
N VAL A 85 -8.89 -3.70 -21.46
CA VAL A 85 -9.81 -2.57 -21.70
C VAL A 85 -9.05 -1.24 -21.65
N ILE A 86 -8.22 -1.04 -20.64
CA ILE A 86 -7.41 0.19 -20.48
C ILE A 86 -6.55 0.41 -21.74
N LYS A 87 -5.88 -0.63 -22.23
CA LYS A 87 -5.04 -0.55 -23.42
C LYS A 87 -5.86 -0.19 -24.68
N ALA A 88 -7.01 -0.80 -24.86
CA ALA A 88 -7.91 -0.49 -25.98
C ALA A 88 -8.38 0.96 -25.96
N VAL A 89 -8.79 1.47 -24.79
CA VAL A 89 -9.22 2.87 -24.63
C VAL A 89 -8.03 3.82 -24.85
N ARG A 90 -6.86 3.53 -24.31
CA ARG A 90 -5.65 4.35 -24.54
C ARG A 90 -5.26 4.43 -26.01
N SER A 91 -5.36 3.34 -26.75
CA SER A 91 -5.08 3.30 -28.18
C SER A 91 -6.05 4.17 -28.98
N SER A 92 -7.27 4.41 -28.49
CA SER A 92 -8.29 5.19 -29.19
C SER A 92 -8.26 6.69 -28.84
N ASN A 93 -7.96 7.06 -27.60
CA ASN A 93 -8.09 8.44 -27.10
C ASN A 93 -6.92 8.93 -26.22
N GLY A 94 -5.89 8.10 -25.99
CA GLY A 94 -4.73 8.43 -25.17
C GLY A 94 -4.97 8.41 -23.66
N MET A 95 -6.15 7.98 -23.21
CA MET A 95 -6.49 7.98 -21.76
C MET A 95 -6.79 6.59 -21.22
N PRO A 96 -6.54 6.35 -19.92
CA PRO A 96 -5.93 7.25 -18.94
C PRO A 96 -4.47 7.53 -19.28
N HIS A 97 -3.96 8.70 -18.90
CA HIS A 97 -2.57 9.08 -19.18
C HIS A 97 -1.57 8.16 -18.45
N TRP A 98 -1.93 7.72 -17.24
CA TRP A 98 -1.10 6.83 -16.44
C TRP A 98 -1.88 5.61 -15.95
N VAL A 99 -1.23 4.47 -15.98
CA VAL A 99 -1.70 3.22 -15.39
C VAL A 99 -0.72 2.84 -14.29
N ILE A 100 -1.21 2.70 -13.07
CA ILE A 100 -0.40 2.31 -11.91
C ILE A 100 -0.93 0.97 -11.41
N ILE A 101 -0.04 0.01 -11.26
CA ILE A 101 -0.36 -1.33 -10.76
C ILE A 101 0.42 -1.50 -9.47
N ASP A 102 -0.30 -1.40 -8.35
CA ASP A 102 0.31 -1.63 -7.04
C ASP A 102 0.41 -3.11 -6.76
N GLU A 103 1.39 -3.50 -5.94
CA GLU A 103 1.74 -4.89 -5.64
C GLU A 103 1.64 -5.78 -6.91
N ALA A 104 2.31 -5.32 -7.98
CA ALA A 104 2.18 -5.87 -9.33
C ALA A 104 2.38 -7.39 -9.40
N HIS A 105 3.18 -7.97 -8.51
CA HIS A 105 3.40 -9.41 -8.39
C HIS A 105 2.15 -10.19 -7.97
N HIS A 106 1.13 -9.53 -7.40
CA HIS A 106 -0.18 -10.15 -7.12
C HIS A 106 -1.05 -10.28 -8.37
N LEU A 107 -0.89 -9.38 -9.36
CA LEU A 107 -1.66 -9.38 -10.60
C LEU A 107 -0.93 -10.05 -11.76
N MET A 108 0.41 -10.05 -11.68
CA MET A 108 1.29 -10.59 -12.70
C MET A 108 2.29 -11.59 -12.08
N PRO A 109 1.84 -12.80 -11.70
CA PRO A 109 2.76 -13.84 -11.23
C PRO A 109 3.73 -14.23 -12.34
N ALA A 110 4.96 -14.69 -11.98
CA ALA A 110 6.01 -15.02 -12.92
C ALA A 110 5.60 -16.08 -13.98
N GLU A 111 4.68 -16.97 -13.59
CA GLU A 111 4.15 -18.01 -14.46
C GLU A 111 2.66 -17.80 -14.73
N GLY A 112 2.26 -17.97 -15.99
CA GLY A 112 0.86 -17.97 -16.40
C GLY A 112 0.13 -16.64 -16.14
N SER A 113 0.76 -15.51 -16.48
CA SER A 113 0.20 -14.18 -16.27
C SER A 113 -0.48 -13.60 -17.51
N PRO A 114 -1.82 -13.70 -17.65
CA PRO A 114 -2.52 -13.09 -18.77
C PRO A 114 -2.37 -11.57 -18.81
N ALA A 115 -2.18 -10.92 -17.65
CA ALA A 115 -1.97 -9.48 -17.56
C ALA A 115 -0.61 -9.06 -18.16
N ALA A 116 0.41 -9.92 -18.06
CA ALA A 116 1.71 -9.68 -18.66
C ALA A 116 1.67 -9.69 -20.20
N GLU A 117 0.80 -10.51 -20.79
CA GLU A 117 0.63 -10.62 -22.23
C GLU A 117 -0.01 -9.37 -22.86
N VAL A 118 -0.70 -8.58 -22.05
CA VAL A 118 -1.32 -7.31 -22.50
C VAL A 118 -0.27 -6.22 -22.70
N LEU A 119 0.80 -6.22 -21.90
CA LEU A 119 1.85 -5.21 -21.96
C LEU A 119 2.77 -5.43 -23.16
N ALA A 120 3.20 -4.36 -23.81
CA ALA A 120 4.06 -4.42 -25.00
C ALA A 120 5.13 -3.32 -24.98
N ALA A 121 6.17 -3.51 -25.78
CA ALA A 121 7.18 -2.49 -26.01
C ALA A 121 6.55 -1.22 -26.58
N GLY A 122 6.93 -0.07 -26.03
CA GLY A 122 6.37 1.23 -26.40
C GLY A 122 5.11 1.65 -25.64
N ASP A 123 4.60 0.83 -24.71
CA ASP A 123 3.54 1.26 -23.80
C ASP A 123 4.13 2.27 -22.80
N GLU A 124 3.78 3.55 -22.94
CA GLU A 124 4.23 4.62 -22.05
C GLU A 124 3.25 4.84 -20.89
N GLY A 125 3.71 5.52 -19.82
CA GLY A 125 2.87 5.89 -18.69
C GLY A 125 2.34 4.69 -17.91
N ILE A 126 3.07 3.56 -17.87
CA ILE A 126 2.78 2.40 -17.03
C ILE A 126 3.77 2.37 -15.88
N CYS A 127 3.28 2.27 -14.66
CA CYS A 127 4.07 2.19 -13.44
C CYS A 127 3.71 0.92 -12.68
N LEU A 128 4.69 0.04 -12.48
CA LEU A 128 4.56 -1.14 -11.65
C LEU A 128 5.19 -0.86 -10.29
N VAL A 129 4.45 -1.08 -9.22
CA VAL A 129 4.92 -0.96 -7.85
C VAL A 129 5.00 -2.36 -7.26
N THR A 130 6.14 -2.72 -6.70
CA THR A 130 6.34 -4.06 -6.11
C THR A 130 7.47 -4.06 -5.09
N LEU A 131 7.36 -4.90 -4.09
CA LEU A 131 8.45 -5.24 -3.17
C LEU A 131 9.30 -6.42 -3.68
N ALA A 132 8.77 -7.17 -4.67
CA ALA A 132 9.35 -8.42 -5.15
C ALA A 132 9.51 -8.40 -6.68
N ALA A 133 10.42 -7.55 -7.19
CA ALA A 133 10.64 -7.41 -8.63
C ALA A 133 11.01 -8.75 -9.31
N ALA A 134 11.71 -9.64 -8.61
CA ALA A 134 12.08 -10.96 -9.12
C ALA A 134 10.89 -11.93 -9.31
N GLU A 135 9.72 -11.62 -8.73
CA GLU A 135 8.48 -12.39 -8.89
C GLU A 135 7.65 -11.93 -10.10
N LEU A 136 8.06 -10.86 -10.77
CA LEU A 136 7.41 -10.40 -12.01
C LEU A 136 7.90 -11.20 -13.21
N PRO A 137 7.04 -11.39 -14.23
CA PRO A 137 7.44 -12.08 -15.47
C PRO A 137 8.63 -11.40 -16.16
N PRO A 138 9.62 -12.14 -16.63
CA PRO A 138 10.75 -11.56 -17.37
C PRO A 138 10.32 -10.73 -18.59
N THR A 139 9.24 -11.12 -19.26
CA THR A 139 8.67 -10.40 -20.39
C THR A 139 8.20 -8.98 -19.99
N VAL A 140 7.67 -8.81 -18.79
CA VAL A 140 7.26 -7.51 -18.25
C VAL A 140 8.49 -6.69 -17.83
N LEU A 141 9.43 -7.32 -17.14
CA LEU A 141 10.65 -6.66 -16.67
C LEU A 141 11.49 -6.12 -17.85
N SER A 142 11.55 -6.85 -18.97
CA SER A 142 12.29 -6.43 -20.16
C SER A 142 11.75 -5.16 -20.82
N LEU A 143 10.49 -4.79 -20.53
CA LEU A 143 9.85 -3.58 -21.03
C LEU A 143 10.14 -2.33 -20.20
N MET A 144 10.72 -2.49 -19.01
CA MET A 144 10.95 -1.37 -18.09
C MET A 144 12.10 -0.50 -18.58
N THR A 145 11.87 0.81 -18.56
CA THR A 145 12.84 1.83 -18.98
C THR A 145 13.33 2.70 -17.82
N THR A 146 12.62 2.66 -16.70
CA THR A 146 12.88 3.51 -15.54
C THR A 146 12.72 2.71 -14.26
N LEU A 147 13.60 2.97 -13.29
CA LEU A 147 13.53 2.37 -11.95
C LEU A 147 13.50 3.47 -10.90
N ALA A 148 12.59 3.32 -9.93
CA ALA A 148 12.55 4.11 -8.70
C ALA A 148 12.63 3.19 -7.48
N SER A 149 13.40 3.55 -6.46
CA SER A 149 13.46 2.79 -5.21
C SER A 149 13.69 3.68 -4.00
N THR A 150 13.09 3.29 -2.89
CA THR A 150 13.22 3.93 -1.56
C THR A 150 14.30 3.27 -0.71
N GLU A 151 14.90 2.17 -1.18
CA GLU A 151 15.90 1.38 -0.45
C GLU A 151 16.99 0.87 -1.40
N LEU A 152 18.25 0.93 -0.98
CA LEU A 152 19.37 0.58 -1.84
C LEU A 152 19.45 -0.94 -2.14
N GLU A 153 19.14 -1.79 -1.17
CA GLU A 153 19.16 -3.24 -1.40
C GLU A 153 18.01 -3.69 -2.31
N ALA A 154 16.81 -3.16 -2.11
CA ALA A 154 15.69 -3.37 -3.02
C ALA A 154 16.02 -2.87 -4.44
N PHE A 155 16.71 -1.73 -4.54
CA PHE A 155 17.20 -1.21 -5.81
C PHE A 155 18.16 -2.18 -6.51
N ARG A 156 19.15 -2.72 -5.79
CA ARG A 156 20.10 -3.71 -6.32
C ARG A 156 19.41 -5.00 -6.76
N GLY A 157 18.43 -5.46 -5.97
CA GLY A 157 17.61 -6.63 -6.31
C GLY A 157 16.82 -6.42 -7.60
N ALA A 158 16.17 -5.27 -7.73
CA ALA A 158 15.40 -4.91 -8.91
C ALA A 158 16.29 -4.79 -10.16
N LEU A 159 17.46 -4.13 -10.06
CA LEU A 159 18.41 -4.06 -11.19
C LEU A 159 18.88 -5.44 -11.66
N ARG A 160 19.14 -6.36 -10.73
CA ARG A 160 19.49 -7.74 -11.09
C ARG A 160 18.36 -8.45 -11.82
N ALA A 161 17.13 -8.32 -11.31
CA ALA A 161 15.97 -8.92 -11.96
C ALA A 161 15.74 -8.35 -13.37
N LEU A 162 15.86 -7.04 -13.54
CA LEU A 162 15.76 -6.35 -14.84
C LEU A 162 16.84 -6.81 -15.80
N ALA A 163 18.10 -6.87 -15.36
CA ALA A 163 19.22 -7.33 -16.20
C ALA A 163 19.04 -8.79 -16.63
N ASN A 164 18.63 -9.68 -15.72
CA ASN A 164 18.35 -11.08 -16.03
C ASN A 164 17.19 -11.25 -17.01
N ALA A 165 16.24 -10.34 -17.00
CA ALA A 165 15.10 -10.31 -17.92
C ALA A 165 15.45 -9.70 -19.30
N GLY A 166 16.67 -9.22 -19.50
CA GLY A 166 17.10 -8.60 -20.75
C GLY A 166 16.72 -7.12 -20.91
N ALA A 167 16.29 -6.45 -19.83
CA ALA A 167 16.11 -5.00 -19.88
C ALA A 167 17.44 -4.29 -20.19
N PRO A 168 17.42 -3.10 -20.82
CA PRO A 168 18.61 -2.39 -21.24
C PRO A 168 19.38 -1.73 -20.08
N VAL A 169 19.72 -2.52 -19.06
CA VAL A 169 20.45 -2.03 -17.87
C VAL A 169 21.91 -1.77 -18.23
N ALA A 170 22.34 -0.51 -18.04
CA ALA A 170 23.74 -0.14 -18.26
C ALA A 170 24.66 -0.71 -17.18
N ALA A 171 25.86 -1.15 -17.57
CA ALA A 171 26.90 -1.60 -16.63
C ALA A 171 27.28 -0.44 -15.68
N GLY A 172 27.43 -0.73 -14.38
CA GLY A 172 27.73 0.29 -13.37
C GLY A 172 26.54 1.11 -12.89
N ALA A 173 25.34 0.70 -13.19
CA ALA A 173 24.09 1.41 -12.89
C ALA A 173 23.69 1.48 -11.42
N ILE A 174 24.57 1.20 -10.46
CA ILE A 174 24.23 1.28 -9.03
C ILE A 174 24.51 2.69 -8.53
N PRO A 175 23.51 3.40 -7.95
CA PRO A 175 23.74 4.70 -7.34
C PRO A 175 24.75 4.58 -6.20
N GLN A 176 25.73 5.50 -6.21
CA GLN A 176 26.70 5.63 -5.11
C GLN A 176 26.24 6.72 -4.14
N GLY A 177 26.56 6.56 -2.89
CA GLY A 177 26.28 7.55 -1.86
C GLY A 177 25.82 6.95 -0.54
N PRO A 178 25.51 7.77 0.45
CA PRO A 178 25.00 7.32 1.73
C PRO A 178 23.61 6.69 1.59
N PRO A 179 23.19 5.82 2.53
CA PRO A 179 21.84 5.24 2.56
C PRO A 179 20.75 6.31 2.40
N LEU A 180 19.64 5.94 1.77
CA LEU A 180 18.47 6.80 1.65
C LEU A 180 17.85 7.03 3.03
N LYS A 181 17.49 8.27 3.31
CA LYS A 181 16.68 8.61 4.48
C LYS A 181 15.20 8.28 4.20
N PRO A 182 14.37 8.10 5.25
CA PRO A 182 12.93 7.99 5.06
C PRO A 182 12.38 9.15 4.21
N GLY A 183 11.62 8.82 3.16
CA GLY A 183 11.09 9.81 2.22
C GLY A 183 12.01 10.19 1.07
N GLU A 184 13.22 9.65 0.98
CA GLU A 184 14.09 9.82 -0.19
C GLU A 184 13.92 8.66 -1.19
N VAL A 185 14.18 8.97 -2.45
CA VAL A 185 14.06 8.04 -3.59
C VAL A 185 15.25 8.20 -4.50
N HIS A 186 15.77 7.09 -5.00
CA HIS A 186 16.56 7.05 -6.23
C HIS A 186 15.63 6.83 -7.42
N LEU A 187 15.76 7.64 -8.45
CA LEU A 187 15.05 7.52 -9.73
C LEU A 187 16.03 7.64 -10.87
N GLY A 188 15.90 6.79 -11.87
CA GLY A 188 16.70 6.92 -13.08
C GLY A 188 16.22 6.05 -14.22
N GLY A 189 16.62 6.44 -15.44
CA GLY A 189 16.44 5.65 -16.64
C GLY A 189 17.43 4.50 -16.70
N LEU A 190 17.01 3.38 -17.29
CA LEU A 190 17.84 2.19 -17.47
C LEU A 190 18.67 2.24 -18.75
N GLU A 191 18.31 3.09 -19.70
CA GLU A 191 18.85 3.14 -21.05
C GLU A 191 20.30 3.65 -21.12
N ARG A 192 21.05 3.12 -22.08
CA ARG A 192 22.42 3.53 -22.42
C ARG A 192 22.47 4.91 -23.10
N PRO A 193 23.58 5.70 -23.05
CA PRO A 193 24.92 5.21 -22.68
C PRO A 193 25.27 5.31 -21.19
N ALA A 194 24.55 6.08 -20.39
CA ALA A 194 24.82 6.18 -18.95
C ALA A 194 23.51 6.45 -18.18
N PRO A 195 23.12 5.58 -17.24
CA PRO A 195 21.99 5.83 -16.40
C PRO A 195 22.25 7.08 -15.55
N ARG A 196 21.34 8.03 -15.58
CA ARG A 196 21.39 9.19 -14.69
C ARG A 196 20.46 8.91 -13.50
N TRP A 197 21.07 8.71 -12.34
CA TRP A 197 20.32 8.56 -11.09
C TRP A 197 20.17 9.91 -10.41
N VAL A 198 18.94 10.22 -10.05
CA VAL A 198 18.62 11.40 -9.26
C VAL A 198 18.16 10.94 -7.88
N ARG A 199 18.74 11.52 -6.83
CA ARG A 199 18.26 11.35 -5.46
C ARG A 199 17.47 12.58 -5.08
N PHE A 200 16.27 12.41 -4.54
CA PHE A 200 15.44 13.50 -4.09
C PHE A 200 14.51 13.07 -2.95
N SER A 201 14.02 14.04 -2.21
CA SER A 201 13.00 13.83 -1.18
C SER A 201 11.62 13.91 -1.81
N VAL A 202 10.78 12.89 -1.53
CA VAL A 202 9.39 12.87 -1.98
C VAL A 202 8.56 13.86 -1.16
N ALA A 203 7.71 14.63 -1.82
CA ALA A 203 6.79 15.52 -1.14
C ALA A 203 5.88 14.75 -0.17
N ARG A 204 5.45 15.40 0.90
CA ARG A 204 4.45 14.81 1.80
C ARG A 204 3.15 14.59 1.04
N ARG A 205 2.52 13.45 1.29
CA ARG A 205 1.20 13.13 0.79
C ARG A 205 0.18 14.07 1.42
N ARG A 206 -0.78 14.56 0.64
CA ARG A 206 -1.87 15.43 1.11
C ARG A 206 -3.03 14.63 1.67
N SER A 207 -3.40 13.55 0.98
CA SER A 207 -4.38 12.60 1.49
C SER A 207 -3.81 11.83 2.67
N ALA A 208 -4.61 11.57 3.70
CA ALA A 208 -4.20 10.81 4.86
C ALA A 208 -3.68 9.43 4.43
N HIS A 209 -2.47 9.06 4.89
CA HIS A 209 -1.92 7.75 4.55
C HIS A 209 -2.47 6.71 5.51
N ARG A 210 -3.51 6.01 5.11
CA ARG A 210 -4.06 4.87 5.86
C ARG A 210 -3.38 3.57 5.41
N ARG A 211 -2.05 3.47 5.65
CA ARG A 211 -1.31 2.24 5.37
C ARG A 211 -1.81 1.12 6.26
N HIS A 212 -2.23 0.02 5.64
CA HIS A 212 -2.56 -1.24 6.31
C HIS A 212 -3.71 -1.22 7.32
N ILE A 213 -4.67 -0.29 7.21
CA ILE A 213 -5.84 -0.29 8.10
C ILE A 213 -6.43 -1.70 8.18
N ARG A 214 -6.68 -2.32 7.03
CA ARG A 214 -7.31 -3.64 6.98
C ARG A 214 -6.41 -4.76 7.50
N LYS A 215 -5.09 -4.70 7.21
CA LYS A 215 -4.14 -5.70 7.68
C LYS A 215 -4.04 -5.71 9.20
N TYR A 216 -4.02 -4.55 9.83
CA TYR A 216 -3.92 -4.44 11.28
C TYR A 216 -5.29 -4.46 11.97
N ALA A 217 -6.35 -3.99 11.29
CA ALA A 217 -7.70 -4.00 11.82
C ALA A 217 -8.31 -5.41 11.87
N GLU A 218 -8.28 -6.15 10.76
CA GLU A 218 -8.97 -7.42 10.56
C GLU A 218 -8.02 -8.59 10.21
N GLY A 219 -6.79 -8.31 9.74
CA GLY A 219 -5.81 -9.34 9.36
C GLY A 219 -5.24 -10.08 10.57
N GLU A 220 -4.67 -11.24 10.37
CA GLU A 220 -4.07 -12.04 11.44
C GLU A 220 -2.58 -11.74 11.56
N LEU A 221 -2.19 -11.03 12.63
CA LEU A 221 -0.78 -10.86 13.00
C LEU A 221 -0.23 -12.20 13.52
N PRO A 222 1.01 -12.54 13.17
CA PRO A 222 1.65 -13.72 13.71
C PRO A 222 1.79 -13.64 15.25
N PRO A 223 1.96 -14.78 15.96
CA PRO A 223 1.98 -14.82 17.42
C PRO A 223 2.99 -13.88 18.06
N ASP A 224 4.17 -13.72 17.47
CA ASP A 224 5.25 -12.84 17.95
C ASP A 224 4.95 -11.34 17.80
N ARG A 225 3.94 -10.97 17.00
CA ARG A 225 3.48 -9.59 16.79
C ARG A 225 2.10 -9.29 17.37
N SER A 226 1.42 -10.30 17.88
CA SER A 226 0.10 -10.15 18.50
C SER A 226 0.23 -9.53 19.88
N PHE A 227 -0.80 -8.80 20.33
CA PHE A 227 -0.90 -8.38 21.73
C PHE A 227 -1.44 -9.52 22.58
N TYR A 228 -0.95 -9.63 23.80
CA TYR A 228 -1.42 -10.63 24.75
C TYR A 228 -1.85 -9.96 26.05
N PHE A 229 -3.14 -10.02 26.36
CA PHE A 229 -3.62 -9.64 27.68
C PHE A 229 -3.23 -10.72 28.69
N ARG A 230 -2.40 -10.32 29.64
CA ARG A 230 -1.92 -11.16 30.74
C ARG A 230 -2.26 -10.48 32.05
N GLY A 231 -2.92 -11.20 32.94
CA GLY A 231 -3.21 -10.67 34.27
C GLY A 231 -1.90 -10.35 35.04
N PRO A 232 -1.97 -9.54 36.10
CA PRO A 232 -0.80 -9.17 36.89
C PRO A 232 -0.10 -10.38 37.48
N GLN A 233 -0.76 -11.52 37.60
CA GLN A 233 -0.24 -12.81 38.10
C GLN A 233 0.12 -13.78 36.97
N GLY A 234 -0.08 -13.38 35.69
CA GLY A 234 0.17 -14.22 34.54
C GLY A 234 -0.89 -15.31 34.28
N ASP A 235 -2.05 -15.16 34.87
CA ASP A 235 -3.18 -16.10 34.85
C ASP A 235 -4.01 -16.02 33.56
N LEU A 236 -3.84 -14.99 32.77
CA LEU A 236 -4.47 -14.81 31.46
C LEU A 236 -3.46 -14.96 30.32
N ASN A 237 -3.94 -15.39 29.16
CA ASN A 237 -3.16 -15.44 27.92
C ASN A 237 -4.09 -15.23 26.71
N LEU A 238 -4.74 -14.06 26.64
CA LEU A 238 -5.72 -13.73 25.60
C LEU A 238 -5.02 -13.02 24.45
N ARG A 239 -4.93 -13.70 23.31
CA ARG A 239 -4.25 -13.20 22.12
C ARG A 239 -5.17 -12.28 21.30
N ALA A 240 -4.75 -11.06 21.11
CA ALA A 240 -5.30 -10.13 20.13
C ALA A 240 -4.44 -10.14 18.87
N ALA A 241 -4.88 -10.87 17.84
CA ALA A 241 -4.16 -11.01 16.59
C ALA A 241 -4.35 -9.79 15.64
N ASN A 242 -5.21 -8.85 15.99
CA ASN A 242 -5.48 -7.61 15.25
C ASN A 242 -6.19 -6.59 16.15
N LEU A 243 -6.44 -5.39 15.62
CA LEU A 243 -7.04 -4.30 16.38
C LEU A 243 -8.52 -4.55 16.73
N VAL A 244 -9.30 -5.23 15.87
CA VAL A 244 -10.68 -5.64 16.20
C VAL A 244 -10.66 -6.53 17.44
N ARG A 245 -9.86 -7.59 17.40
CA ARG A 245 -9.71 -8.51 18.55
C ARG A 245 -9.12 -7.83 19.78
N PHE A 246 -8.22 -6.88 19.59
CA PHE A 246 -7.71 -6.07 20.68
C PHE A 246 -8.83 -5.28 21.37
N CYS A 247 -9.69 -4.59 20.59
CA CYS A 247 -10.81 -3.83 21.14
C CYS A 247 -11.81 -4.74 21.88
N GLU A 248 -12.19 -5.87 21.26
CA GLU A 248 -13.11 -6.84 21.88
C GLU A 248 -12.60 -7.38 23.21
N LEU A 249 -11.33 -7.82 23.23
CA LEU A 249 -10.70 -8.35 24.45
C LEU A 249 -10.50 -7.26 25.50
N ALA A 250 -10.08 -6.07 25.08
CA ALA A 250 -9.88 -4.94 25.98
C ALA A 250 -11.16 -4.53 26.71
N GLU A 251 -12.34 -4.66 26.09
CA GLU A 251 -13.62 -4.41 26.74
C GLU A 251 -13.96 -5.47 27.78
N GLY A 252 -13.54 -6.72 27.56
CA GLY A 252 -13.86 -7.85 28.41
C GLY A 252 -12.91 -8.11 29.58
N VAL A 253 -11.65 -7.63 29.53
CA VAL A 253 -10.70 -7.86 30.62
C VAL A 253 -11.03 -7.00 31.84
N ASP A 254 -10.71 -7.51 33.02
CA ASP A 254 -10.85 -6.81 34.30
C ASP A 254 -9.92 -5.59 34.41
N GLU A 255 -10.22 -4.71 35.37
CA GLU A 255 -9.44 -3.50 35.56
C GLU A 255 -7.98 -3.76 35.97
N ALA A 256 -7.74 -4.80 36.73
CA ALA A 256 -6.39 -5.13 37.17
C ALA A 256 -5.50 -5.54 36.01
N THR A 257 -6.04 -6.35 35.10
CA THR A 257 -5.37 -6.73 33.84
C THR A 257 -5.13 -5.50 32.95
N TRP A 258 -6.13 -4.62 32.79
CA TRP A 258 -5.99 -3.39 32.01
C TRP A 258 -4.88 -2.49 32.58
N GLU A 259 -4.92 -2.20 33.89
CA GLU A 259 -3.95 -1.34 34.55
C GLU A 259 -2.53 -1.95 34.60
N HIS A 260 -2.43 -3.29 34.62
CA HIS A 260 -1.14 -3.97 34.53
C HIS A 260 -0.39 -3.57 33.26
N HIS A 261 -1.04 -3.67 32.09
CA HIS A 261 -0.46 -3.31 30.81
C HIS A 261 -0.29 -1.79 30.65
N ARG A 262 -1.29 -1.00 31.11
CA ARG A 262 -1.24 0.47 31.06
C ARG A 262 -0.02 1.04 31.79
N ARG A 263 0.24 0.59 33.01
CA ARG A 263 1.38 1.07 33.82
C ARG A 263 2.73 0.71 33.22
N ARG A 264 2.79 -0.30 32.38
CA ARG A 264 4.01 -0.78 31.72
C ARG A 264 4.21 -0.13 30.35
N GLY A 265 3.26 0.67 29.87
CA GLY A 265 3.34 1.31 28.55
C GLY A 265 3.27 0.32 27.38
N GLU A 266 2.63 -0.84 27.59
CA GLU A 266 2.65 -1.93 26.62
C GLU A 266 1.69 -1.68 25.46
N TYR A 267 0.64 -0.88 25.64
CA TYR A 267 -0.28 -0.51 24.57
C TYR A 267 0.41 0.40 23.54
N SER A 268 1.04 1.48 24.00
CA SER A 268 1.75 2.42 23.15
C SER A 268 2.93 1.77 22.43
N ALA A 269 3.67 0.90 23.12
CA ALA A 269 4.76 0.14 22.53
C ALA A 269 4.28 -0.78 21.40
N TRP A 270 3.21 -1.58 21.64
CA TRP A 270 2.64 -2.48 20.65
C TRP A 270 2.11 -1.71 19.42
N LEU A 271 1.41 -0.61 19.63
CA LEU A 271 0.89 0.22 18.54
C LEU A 271 2.01 0.83 17.69
N ARG A 272 3.12 1.25 18.29
CA ARG A 272 4.28 1.77 17.54
C ARG A 272 5.04 0.68 16.81
N GLU A 273 5.36 -0.41 17.52
CA GLU A 273 6.32 -1.39 17.04
C GLU A 273 5.71 -2.47 16.16
N MET A 274 4.51 -2.97 16.51
CA MET A 274 3.87 -4.09 15.82
C MET A 274 2.81 -3.62 14.82
N ILE A 275 1.97 -2.66 15.21
CA ILE A 275 0.96 -2.05 14.33
C ILE A 275 1.61 -1.01 13.37
N LYS A 276 2.82 -0.51 13.73
CA LYS A 276 3.55 0.50 12.94
C LYS A 276 2.79 1.82 12.79
N ASP A 277 2.01 2.19 13.79
CA ASP A 277 1.31 3.45 13.89
C ASP A 277 1.87 4.32 15.02
N PRO A 278 2.89 5.15 14.74
CA PRO A 278 3.55 5.95 15.75
C PRO A 278 2.66 7.06 16.33
N GLU A 279 1.72 7.58 15.54
CA GLU A 279 0.79 8.63 16.01
C GLU A 279 -0.23 8.03 16.98
N LEU A 280 -0.85 6.89 16.64
CA LEU A 280 -1.73 6.18 17.56
C LEU A 280 -0.97 5.70 18.81
N GLY A 281 0.29 5.27 18.64
CA GLY A 281 1.18 4.96 19.75
C GLY A 281 1.45 6.16 20.68
N GLN A 282 1.51 7.37 20.12
CA GLN A 282 1.63 8.60 20.92
C GLN A 282 0.33 8.91 21.68
N GLU A 283 -0.84 8.82 21.02
CA GLU A 283 -2.14 8.99 21.69
C GLU A 283 -2.30 7.97 22.84
N ALA A 284 -1.89 6.72 22.61
CA ALA A 284 -1.91 5.69 23.66
C ALA A 284 -0.99 6.02 24.83
N GLU A 285 0.22 6.51 24.56
CA GLU A 285 1.19 6.91 25.59
C GLU A 285 0.66 8.06 26.46
N GLU A 286 -0.03 9.02 25.85
CA GLU A 286 -0.70 10.10 26.59
C GLU A 286 -1.76 9.55 27.57
N VAL A 287 -2.57 8.59 27.11
CA VAL A 287 -3.57 7.89 27.95
C VAL A 287 -2.88 7.06 29.05
N GLU A 288 -1.78 6.38 28.75
CA GLU A 288 -1.01 5.59 29.72
C GLU A 288 -0.40 6.46 30.82
N LYS A 289 0.09 7.64 30.47
CA LYS A 289 0.73 8.59 31.41
C LYS A 289 -0.23 9.45 32.22
N ALA A 290 -1.50 9.54 31.81
CA ALA A 290 -2.51 10.36 32.45
C ALA A 290 -2.90 9.79 33.82
N LYS A 291 -2.35 10.34 34.90
CA LYS A 291 -2.57 9.88 36.28
C LYS A 291 -3.96 10.20 36.84
N ASP A 292 -4.62 11.18 36.26
CA ASP A 292 -5.96 11.65 36.60
C ASP A 292 -7.09 10.81 35.98
N LEU A 293 -6.77 9.93 35.05
CA LEU A 293 -7.73 9.05 34.40
C LEU A 293 -7.90 7.72 35.16
N GLY A 294 -9.12 7.42 35.56
CA GLY A 294 -9.47 6.07 36.03
C GLY A 294 -9.33 5.01 34.92
N ALA A 295 -9.20 3.73 35.31
CA ALA A 295 -8.99 2.61 34.38
C ALA A 295 -10.06 2.56 33.26
N GLY A 296 -11.34 2.70 33.60
CA GLY A 296 -12.45 2.68 32.63
C GLY A 296 -12.40 3.82 31.61
N GLU A 297 -12.09 5.03 32.06
CA GLU A 297 -11.98 6.20 31.18
C GLU A 297 -10.76 6.13 30.29
N ALA A 298 -9.61 5.68 30.81
CA ALA A 298 -8.41 5.47 30.04
C ALA A 298 -8.63 4.41 28.93
N ARG A 299 -9.30 3.30 29.28
CA ARG A 299 -9.71 2.26 28.34
C ARG A 299 -10.58 2.81 27.23
N ARG A 300 -11.64 3.52 27.60
CA ARG A 300 -12.60 4.10 26.66
C ARG A 300 -11.89 5.03 25.65
N ARG A 301 -11.03 5.94 26.12
CA ARG A 301 -10.29 6.87 25.26
C ARG A 301 -9.37 6.16 24.28
N LEU A 302 -8.62 5.16 24.72
CA LEU A 302 -7.74 4.42 23.83
C LEU A 302 -8.54 3.65 22.77
N LEU A 303 -9.61 2.99 23.16
CA LEU A 303 -10.46 2.25 22.21
C LEU A 303 -11.16 3.19 21.20
N GLU A 304 -11.62 4.37 21.64
CA GLU A 304 -12.16 5.40 20.74
C GLU A 304 -11.11 5.89 19.73
N SER A 305 -9.87 6.12 20.15
CA SER A 305 -8.77 6.49 19.24
C SER A 305 -8.51 5.41 18.19
N ILE A 306 -8.47 4.13 18.61
CA ILE A 306 -8.31 3.00 17.68
C ILE A 306 -9.49 2.93 16.71
N ARG A 307 -10.72 2.98 17.20
CA ARG A 307 -11.94 2.89 16.38
C ARG A 307 -12.05 4.02 15.37
N ARG A 308 -11.81 5.25 15.81
CA ARG A 308 -11.82 6.43 14.92
C ARG A 308 -10.80 6.29 13.80
N ARG A 309 -9.61 5.73 14.10
CA ARG A 309 -8.50 5.67 13.15
C ARG A 309 -8.56 4.49 12.19
N TYR A 310 -9.09 3.37 12.66
CA TYR A 310 -9.15 2.11 11.90
C TYR A 310 -10.55 1.70 11.46
N ALA A 311 -11.58 2.46 11.84
CA ALA A 311 -12.99 2.17 11.57
C ALA A 311 -13.41 0.74 12.03
N VAL A 312 -12.98 0.33 13.25
CA VAL A 312 -13.23 -0.97 13.88
C VAL A 312 -14.15 -0.84 15.08
#